data_a2893ce95620f6af44c5f69ebf1411f8
#
_entry.id   a2893ce95620f6af44c5f69ebf1411f8
#
_cell.length_a   1.000
_cell.length_b   1.000
_cell.length_c   1.000
_cell.angle_alpha   90.00
_cell.angle_beta   90.00
_cell.angle_gamma   90.00
#
_symmetry.space_group_name_H-M   'P 1'
#
loop_
_entity.id
_entity.type
_entity.pdbx_description
1 polymer ?
#
loop_
_entity_poly.entity_id
_entity_poly.type
_entity_poly.pdbx_seq_one_letter_code
_entity_poly.pdbx_strand_id
1 'polypeptide(L)'
;KYVLRKALEQKLKPIVVINKIDRPDQRVKEVEDEVLELFMELEADDDQLDFPVVYASARSGVSKTNWDDEAVNMEPLFKTLIDEIPAPQGDMEGPLQFMVTTLDYDNFIGKIAVGRIVRGKMKTNQQVAIMNGESTRKAKIGRVYTYNGLNRVETDEAEMGDIIAFAGIDDINIGETVAD
;
A
#
# COMPACT_ATOMS: atom_id res chain seq x y z
N LYS A 1 -14.72 -13.45 -0.23
CA LYS A 1 -14.38 -14.14 -1.49
C LYS A 1 -14.00 -13.19 -2.62
N TYR A 2 -14.82 -12.18 -2.98
CA TYR A 2 -14.54 -11.31 -4.13
C TYR A 2 -13.18 -10.60 -4.06
N VAL A 3 -12.88 -9.92 -2.95
CA VAL A 3 -11.62 -9.17 -2.76
C VAL A 3 -10.40 -10.10 -2.80
N LEU A 4 -10.48 -11.25 -2.10
CA LEU A 4 -9.40 -12.23 -2.10
C LEU A 4 -9.15 -12.78 -3.51
N ARG A 5 -10.21 -13.13 -4.27
CA ARG A 5 -10.07 -13.56 -5.66
C ARG A 5 -9.32 -12.53 -6.50
N LYS A 6 -9.66 -11.24 -6.38
CA LYS A 6 -8.96 -10.16 -7.10
C LYS A 6 -7.49 -10.01 -6.69
N ALA A 7 -7.17 -10.22 -5.42
CA ALA A 7 -5.78 -10.22 -4.95
C ALA A 7 -4.99 -11.41 -5.55
N LEU A 8 -5.57 -12.61 -5.57
CA LEU A 8 -4.96 -13.81 -6.15
C LEU A 8 -4.77 -13.66 -7.67
N GLU A 9 -5.77 -13.15 -8.40
CA GLU A 9 -5.67 -12.84 -9.85
C GLU A 9 -4.50 -11.86 -10.14
N GLN A 10 -4.24 -10.92 -9.23
CA GLN A 10 -3.12 -9.96 -9.34
C GLN A 10 -1.78 -10.54 -8.88
N LYS A 11 -1.73 -11.84 -8.54
CA LYS A 11 -0.51 -12.50 -8.04
C LYS A 11 0.09 -11.84 -6.80
N LEU A 12 -0.75 -11.25 -5.96
CA LEU A 12 -0.30 -10.71 -4.69
C LEU A 12 0.04 -11.86 -3.73
N LYS A 13 1.14 -11.72 -2.99
CA LYS A 13 1.54 -12.67 -1.95
C LYS A 13 0.64 -12.47 -0.72
N PRO A 14 -0.13 -13.48 -0.29
CA PRO A 14 -0.99 -13.35 0.87
C PRO A 14 -0.22 -13.53 2.18
N ILE A 15 -0.66 -12.84 3.22
CA ILE A 15 -0.28 -13.07 4.61
C ILE A 15 -1.58 -13.21 5.40
N VAL A 16 -1.76 -14.34 6.08
CA VAL A 16 -2.95 -14.61 6.87
C VAL A 16 -2.74 -14.17 8.32
N VAL A 17 -3.61 -13.29 8.82
CA VAL A 17 -3.56 -12.86 10.22
C VAL A 17 -4.83 -13.29 10.93
N ILE A 18 -4.70 -14.29 11.82
CA ILE A 18 -5.79 -14.77 12.68
C ILE A 18 -5.82 -13.91 13.94
N ASN A 19 -6.77 -12.97 13.95
CA ASN A 19 -6.90 -12.01 15.03
C ASN A 19 -7.85 -12.49 16.13
N LYS A 20 -7.78 -11.83 17.29
CA LYS A 20 -8.61 -12.10 18.48
C LYS A 20 -8.29 -13.41 19.19
N ILE A 21 -7.02 -13.82 19.21
CA ILE A 21 -6.57 -15.03 19.92
C ILE A 21 -6.73 -14.94 21.45
N ASP A 22 -7.00 -13.75 21.98
CA ASP A 22 -7.31 -13.47 23.39
C ASP A 22 -8.73 -13.90 23.80
N ARG A 23 -9.58 -14.25 22.86
CA ARG A 23 -10.97 -14.64 23.17
C ARG A 23 -11.05 -16.09 23.65
N PRO A 24 -11.90 -16.36 24.65
CA PRO A 24 -12.08 -17.73 25.16
C PRO A 24 -12.77 -18.67 24.16
N ASP A 25 -13.51 -18.11 23.20
CA ASP A 25 -14.24 -18.81 22.13
C ASP A 25 -13.47 -18.84 20.79
N GLN A 26 -12.15 -18.63 20.82
CA GLN A 26 -11.30 -18.69 19.64
C GLN A 26 -11.24 -20.12 19.04
N ARG A 27 -11.21 -20.22 17.71
CA ARG A 27 -11.21 -21.47 16.93
C ARG A 27 -10.05 -21.49 15.93
N VAL A 28 -8.84 -21.20 16.40
CA VAL A 28 -7.69 -20.92 15.53
C VAL A 28 -7.45 -22.02 14.50
N LYS A 29 -7.36 -23.30 14.92
CA LYS A 29 -7.10 -24.42 14.02
C LYS A 29 -8.19 -24.60 12.97
N GLU A 30 -9.46 -24.50 13.38
CA GLU A 30 -10.57 -24.60 12.45
C GLU A 30 -10.56 -23.45 11.43
N VAL A 31 -10.18 -22.23 11.87
CA VAL A 31 -10.07 -21.06 10.98
C VAL A 31 -8.92 -21.21 9.99
N GLU A 32 -7.79 -21.83 10.37
CA GLU A 32 -6.70 -22.14 9.45
C GLU A 32 -7.16 -23.06 8.34
N ASP A 33 -7.85 -24.15 8.69
CA ASP A 33 -8.39 -25.10 7.73
C ASP A 33 -9.43 -24.43 6.80
N GLU A 34 -10.35 -23.64 7.36
CA GLU A 34 -11.35 -22.88 6.60
C GLU A 34 -10.71 -21.87 5.63
N VAL A 35 -9.61 -21.22 6.03
CA VAL A 35 -8.85 -20.31 5.17
C VAL A 35 -8.17 -21.07 4.04
N LEU A 36 -7.48 -22.17 4.32
CA LEU A 36 -6.84 -23.00 3.31
C LEU A 36 -7.85 -23.53 2.27
N GLU A 37 -9.00 -24.03 2.73
CA GLU A 37 -10.09 -24.47 1.85
C GLU A 37 -10.60 -23.32 0.97
N LEU A 38 -10.73 -22.11 1.52
CA LEU A 38 -11.13 -20.93 0.77
C LEU A 38 -10.13 -20.56 -0.34
N PHE A 39 -8.83 -20.64 -0.05
CA PHE A 39 -7.79 -20.38 -1.05
C PHE A 39 -7.83 -21.42 -2.18
N MET A 40 -7.98 -22.72 -1.84
CA MET A 40 -8.14 -23.79 -2.83
C MET A 40 -9.41 -23.61 -3.66
N GLU A 41 -10.55 -23.23 -3.06
CA GLU A 41 -11.80 -22.93 -3.78
C GLU A 41 -11.65 -21.75 -4.76
N LEU A 42 -10.75 -20.81 -4.46
CA LEU A 42 -10.45 -19.65 -5.30
C LEU A 42 -9.32 -19.92 -6.31
N GLU A 43 -8.89 -21.17 -6.46
CA GLU A 43 -7.86 -21.60 -7.42
C GLU A 43 -6.51 -20.90 -7.20
N ALA A 44 -6.13 -20.68 -5.91
CA ALA A 44 -4.80 -20.18 -5.56
C ALA A 44 -3.71 -21.15 -6.06
N ASP A 45 -2.61 -20.60 -6.55
CA ASP A 45 -1.45 -21.41 -6.95
C ASP A 45 -0.60 -21.84 -5.74
N ASP A 46 0.38 -22.73 -5.97
CA ASP A 46 1.20 -23.31 -4.90
C ASP A 46 1.94 -22.23 -4.09
N ASP A 47 2.44 -21.16 -4.74
CA ASP A 47 3.12 -20.05 -4.05
C ASP A 47 2.14 -19.26 -3.17
N GLN A 48 0.88 -19.16 -3.59
CA GLN A 48 -0.18 -18.47 -2.84
C GLN A 48 -0.75 -19.34 -1.72
N LEU A 49 -0.66 -20.68 -1.82
CA LEU A 49 -1.05 -21.61 -0.76
C LEU A 49 0.01 -21.71 0.35
N ASP A 50 1.28 -21.38 0.05
CA ASP A 50 2.37 -21.31 1.02
C ASP A 50 2.40 -19.92 1.70
N PHE A 51 1.26 -19.52 2.25
CA PHE A 51 1.13 -18.25 2.93
C PHE A 51 1.57 -18.34 4.40
N PRO A 52 2.31 -17.36 4.92
CA PRO A 52 2.60 -17.28 6.33
C PRO A 52 1.34 -16.96 7.15
N VAL A 53 1.22 -17.60 8.32
CA VAL A 53 0.16 -17.37 9.28
C VAL A 53 0.71 -16.63 10.50
N VAL A 54 0.04 -15.56 10.91
CA VAL A 54 0.34 -14.82 12.14
C VAL A 54 -0.90 -14.82 13.04
N TYR A 55 -0.71 -15.19 14.28
CA TYR A 55 -1.73 -15.16 15.32
C TYR A 55 -1.62 -13.85 16.10
N ALA A 56 -2.70 -13.11 16.23
CA ALA A 56 -2.65 -11.79 16.83
C ALA A 56 -3.84 -11.47 17.75
N SER A 57 -3.60 -10.63 18.73
CA SER A 57 -4.62 -9.87 19.44
C SER A 57 -4.32 -8.38 19.27
N ALA A 58 -4.97 -7.75 18.31
CA ALA A 58 -4.81 -6.30 18.08
C ALA A 58 -5.22 -5.49 19.31
N ARG A 59 -6.21 -5.98 20.09
CA ARG A 59 -6.64 -5.34 21.33
C ARG A 59 -5.54 -5.34 22.39
N SER A 60 -4.80 -6.44 22.52
CA SER A 60 -3.73 -6.59 23.50
C SER A 60 -2.37 -6.10 22.95
N GLY A 61 -2.28 -5.77 21.66
CA GLY A 61 -1.05 -5.33 21.02
C GLY A 61 0.03 -6.42 20.94
N VAL A 62 -0.39 -7.68 20.71
CA VAL A 62 0.52 -8.83 20.67
C VAL A 62 0.28 -9.71 19.44
N SER A 63 1.35 -10.37 18.97
CA SER A 63 1.31 -11.33 17.86
C SER A 63 2.36 -12.42 18.04
N LYS A 64 2.19 -13.53 17.32
CA LYS A 64 3.14 -14.66 17.23
C LYS A 64 3.00 -15.39 15.91
N THR A 65 4.06 -16.04 15.46
CA THR A 65 4.09 -16.83 14.23
C THR A 65 3.94 -18.33 14.48
N ASN A 66 4.18 -18.79 15.70
CA ASN A 66 3.94 -20.15 16.12
C ASN A 66 2.88 -20.14 17.24
N TRP A 67 1.90 -21.05 17.15
CA TRP A 67 0.82 -21.10 18.12
C TRP A 67 1.30 -21.39 19.55
N ASP A 68 2.35 -22.17 19.70
CA ASP A 68 2.88 -22.58 21.02
C ASP A 68 3.76 -21.50 21.68
N ASP A 69 4.14 -20.45 20.94
CA ASP A 69 4.94 -19.37 21.46
C ASP A 69 4.11 -18.39 22.34
N GLU A 70 4.80 -17.66 23.24
CA GLU A 70 4.21 -16.57 23.99
C GLU A 70 4.06 -15.33 23.08
N ALA A 71 2.88 -14.72 23.10
CA ALA A 71 2.61 -13.48 22.37
C ALA A 71 2.97 -12.27 23.25
N VAL A 72 4.08 -11.59 22.96
CA VAL A 72 4.64 -10.50 23.79
C VAL A 72 4.36 -9.11 23.22
N ASN A 73 4.51 -8.93 21.91
CA ASN A 73 4.32 -7.65 21.21
C ASN A 73 3.90 -7.88 19.74
N MET A 74 3.81 -6.80 18.94
CA MET A 74 3.44 -6.89 17.53
C MET A 74 4.63 -7.10 16.56
N GLU A 75 5.85 -7.23 17.08
CA GLU A 75 7.06 -7.40 16.27
C GLU A 75 6.99 -8.61 15.31
N PRO A 76 6.47 -9.80 15.73
CA PRO A 76 6.34 -10.93 14.81
C PRO A 76 5.50 -10.62 13.56
N LEU A 77 4.39 -9.88 13.68
CA LEU A 77 3.58 -9.44 12.54
C LEU A 77 4.36 -8.49 11.63
N PHE A 78 5.02 -7.47 12.21
CA PHE A 78 5.78 -6.51 11.42
C PHE A 78 6.98 -7.15 10.73
N LYS A 79 7.64 -8.08 11.40
CA LYS A 79 8.74 -8.84 10.80
C LYS A 79 8.25 -9.69 9.62
N THR A 80 7.14 -10.41 9.77
CA THR A 80 6.54 -11.18 8.68
C THR A 80 6.21 -10.27 7.48
N LEU A 81 5.64 -9.08 7.72
CA LEU A 81 5.35 -8.11 6.65
C LEU A 81 6.63 -7.67 5.89
N ILE A 82 7.72 -7.40 6.61
CA ILE A 82 8.99 -6.96 6.02
C ILE A 82 9.66 -8.10 5.25
N ASP A 83 9.62 -9.32 5.78
CA ASP A 83 10.28 -10.48 5.18
C ASP A 83 9.53 -10.98 3.93
N GLU A 84 8.19 -10.88 3.92
CA GLU A 84 7.34 -11.47 2.88
C GLU A 84 6.95 -10.51 1.76
N ILE A 85 6.84 -9.21 2.06
CA ILE A 85 6.43 -8.20 1.07
C ILE A 85 7.67 -7.51 0.50
N PRO A 86 7.93 -7.68 -0.82
CA PRO A 86 9.09 -7.04 -1.43
C PRO A 86 8.99 -5.52 -1.38
N ALA A 87 10.13 -4.86 -1.19
CA ALA A 87 10.22 -3.42 -1.32
C ALA A 87 9.78 -2.95 -2.72
N PRO A 88 9.26 -1.73 -2.86
CA PRO A 88 8.95 -1.15 -4.17
C PRO A 88 10.13 -1.26 -5.13
N GLN A 89 9.86 -1.70 -6.36
CA GLN A 89 10.88 -1.81 -7.41
C GLN A 89 10.65 -0.70 -8.43
N GLY A 90 11.74 -0.09 -8.91
CA GLY A 90 11.74 0.95 -9.92
C GLY A 90 13.09 1.64 -10.02
N ASP A 91 13.20 2.57 -10.96
CA ASP A 91 14.40 3.37 -11.18
C ASP A 91 14.30 4.70 -10.41
N MET A 92 15.11 4.84 -9.35
CA MET A 92 15.14 6.05 -8.52
C MET A 92 15.82 7.23 -9.20
N GLU A 93 16.74 6.99 -10.12
CA GLU A 93 17.52 8.02 -10.82
C GLU A 93 16.92 8.38 -12.19
N GLY A 94 15.90 7.66 -12.62
CA GLY A 94 15.20 7.93 -13.86
C GLY A 94 14.31 9.17 -13.80
N PRO A 95 13.77 9.61 -14.96
CA PRO A 95 12.83 10.71 -15.00
C PRO A 95 11.54 10.39 -14.19
N LEU A 96 10.94 11.42 -13.61
CA LEU A 96 9.72 11.29 -12.81
C LEU A 96 8.61 10.59 -13.60
N GLN A 97 7.96 9.64 -12.96
CA GLN A 97 6.69 9.06 -13.39
C GLN A 97 5.81 8.84 -12.17
N PHE A 98 4.69 9.52 -12.15
CA PHE A 98 3.68 9.44 -11.09
C PHE A 98 2.29 9.31 -11.72
N MET A 99 1.46 8.43 -11.19
CA MET A 99 0.08 8.27 -11.65
C MET A 99 -0.89 8.74 -10.57
N VAL A 100 -1.82 9.61 -10.96
CA VAL A 100 -2.89 10.09 -10.08
C VAL A 100 -3.94 8.99 -9.90
N THR A 101 -4.08 8.49 -8.69
CA THR A 101 -5.04 7.43 -8.36
C THR A 101 -6.28 7.93 -7.64
N THR A 102 -6.13 9.02 -6.88
CA THR A 102 -7.21 9.60 -6.07
C THR A 102 -7.07 11.11 -6.02
N LEU A 103 -8.18 11.81 -5.89
CA LEU A 103 -8.22 13.25 -5.64
C LEU A 103 -8.83 13.52 -4.26
N ASP A 104 -8.26 14.49 -3.57
CA ASP A 104 -8.76 15.07 -2.34
C ASP A 104 -8.93 16.58 -2.53
N TYR A 105 -9.58 17.26 -1.61
CA TYR A 105 -9.80 18.69 -1.66
C TYR A 105 -9.66 19.32 -0.28
N ASP A 106 -8.93 20.41 -0.21
CA ASP A 106 -8.79 21.21 0.98
C ASP A 106 -9.19 22.66 0.67
N ASN A 107 -9.94 23.32 1.57
CA ASN A 107 -10.48 24.65 1.32
C ASN A 107 -9.41 25.76 1.17
N PHE A 108 -8.20 25.51 1.69
CA PHE A 108 -7.08 26.47 1.65
C PHE A 108 -6.03 26.13 0.60
N ILE A 109 -5.86 24.83 0.32
CA ILE A 109 -4.83 24.33 -0.60
C ILE A 109 -5.40 24.10 -2.00
N GLY A 110 -6.71 23.84 -2.10
CA GLY A 110 -7.39 23.47 -3.33
C GLY A 110 -7.36 21.97 -3.59
N LYS A 111 -7.31 21.60 -4.87
CA LYS A 111 -7.27 20.19 -5.29
C LYS A 111 -5.92 19.55 -4.96
N ILE A 112 -5.98 18.35 -4.42
CA ILE A 112 -4.83 17.56 -3.99
C ILE A 112 -4.87 16.24 -4.74
N ALA A 113 -3.84 15.95 -5.53
CA ALA A 113 -3.68 14.68 -6.21
C ALA A 113 -2.89 13.72 -5.33
N VAL A 114 -3.38 12.48 -5.23
CA VAL A 114 -2.75 11.40 -4.46
C VAL A 114 -2.40 10.24 -5.40
N GLY A 115 -1.25 9.64 -5.20
CA GLY A 115 -0.81 8.50 -5.98
C GLY A 115 0.56 7.98 -5.52
N ARG A 116 1.19 7.19 -6.38
CA ARG A 116 2.51 6.60 -6.13
C ARG A 116 3.52 7.09 -7.16
N ILE A 117 4.72 7.41 -6.70
CA ILE A 117 5.87 7.63 -7.59
C ILE A 117 6.34 6.27 -8.09
N VAL A 118 6.21 6.02 -9.39
CA VAL A 118 6.60 4.77 -10.05
C VAL A 118 8.08 4.78 -10.41
N ARG A 119 8.60 5.97 -10.74
CA ARG A 119 10.00 6.20 -11.13
C ARG A 119 10.43 7.61 -10.79
N GLY A 120 11.73 7.77 -10.51
CA GLY A 120 12.35 9.07 -10.26
C GLY A 120 11.94 9.71 -8.94
N LYS A 121 11.95 11.02 -8.93
CA LYS A 121 11.69 11.85 -7.73
C LYS A 121 10.77 13.01 -8.07
N MET A 122 9.91 13.38 -7.12
CA MET A 122 9.06 14.56 -7.22
C MET A 122 9.51 15.61 -6.21
N LYS A 123 9.68 16.85 -6.67
CA LYS A 123 10.11 17.98 -5.84
C LYS A 123 9.07 19.10 -5.83
N THR A 124 9.04 19.82 -4.73
CA THR A 124 8.32 21.08 -4.63
C THR A 124 8.82 22.06 -5.69
N ASN A 125 7.90 22.78 -6.34
CA ASN A 125 8.18 23.73 -7.42
C ASN A 125 8.74 23.14 -8.74
N GLN A 126 8.76 21.82 -8.92
CA GLN A 126 9.20 21.17 -10.15
C GLN A 126 8.27 21.48 -11.33
N GLN A 127 8.86 21.73 -12.49
CA GLN A 127 8.14 21.80 -13.77
C GLN A 127 7.89 20.37 -14.26
N VAL A 128 6.67 20.06 -14.66
CA VAL A 128 6.25 18.71 -15.07
C VAL A 128 5.34 18.75 -16.28
N ALA A 129 5.20 17.61 -16.94
CA ALA A 129 4.20 17.37 -17.95
C ALA A 129 3.06 16.53 -17.36
N ILE A 130 1.81 16.93 -17.60
CA ILE A 130 0.63 16.14 -17.29
C ILE A 130 0.17 15.47 -18.57
N MET A 131 0.08 14.16 -18.54
CA MET A 131 -0.27 13.34 -19.70
C MET A 131 -1.62 12.64 -19.48
N ASN A 132 -2.49 12.75 -20.47
CA ASN A 132 -3.78 12.06 -20.51
C ASN A 132 -4.01 11.51 -21.92
N GLY A 133 -3.72 10.23 -22.12
CA GLY A 133 -3.76 9.63 -23.46
C GLY A 133 -2.84 10.38 -24.44
N GLU A 134 -3.42 10.99 -25.47
CA GLU A 134 -2.69 11.73 -26.49
C GLU A 134 -2.38 13.19 -26.13
N SER A 135 -3.00 13.71 -25.07
CA SER A 135 -2.80 15.10 -24.65
C SER A 135 -1.68 15.22 -23.62
N THR A 136 -0.86 16.27 -23.80
CA THR A 136 0.20 16.62 -22.86
C THR A 136 0.15 18.11 -22.58
N ARG A 137 0.17 18.52 -21.31
CA ARG A 137 0.24 19.92 -20.89
C ARG A 137 1.33 20.12 -19.85
N LYS A 138 1.96 21.30 -19.87
CA LYS A 138 2.94 21.68 -18.85
C LYS A 138 2.24 22.18 -17.61
N ALA A 139 2.78 21.81 -16.46
CA ALA A 139 2.31 22.26 -15.17
C ALA A 139 3.47 22.45 -14.20
N LYS A 140 3.19 22.95 -13.01
CA LYS A 140 4.17 23.14 -11.95
C LYS A 140 3.60 22.56 -10.65
N ILE A 141 4.36 21.67 -10.02
CA ILE A 141 4.06 21.17 -8.67
C ILE A 141 4.15 22.33 -7.69
N GLY A 142 3.13 22.52 -6.88
CA GLY A 142 3.14 23.53 -5.82
C GLY A 142 3.82 22.97 -4.56
N ARG A 143 3.13 22.07 -3.87
CA ARG A 143 3.61 21.45 -2.63
C ARG A 143 3.53 19.95 -2.74
N VAL A 144 4.46 19.26 -2.08
CA VAL A 144 4.51 17.80 -1.98
C VAL A 144 4.30 17.40 -0.52
N TYR A 145 3.54 16.32 -0.31
CA TYR A 145 3.24 15.78 1.02
C TYR A 145 3.49 14.28 1.05
N THR A 146 4.14 13.83 2.10
CA THR A 146 4.20 12.42 2.50
C THR A 146 3.18 12.14 3.60
N TYR A 147 3.04 10.88 4.00
CA TYR A 147 2.13 10.47 5.06
C TYR A 147 2.89 9.97 6.27
N ASN A 148 2.57 10.52 7.44
CA ASN A 148 3.00 9.98 8.73
C ASN A 148 1.76 9.49 9.48
N GLY A 149 1.51 8.17 9.42
CA GLY A 149 0.22 7.59 9.79
C GLY A 149 -0.90 8.14 8.89
N LEU A 150 -1.90 8.79 9.49
CA LEU A 150 -3.02 9.41 8.77
C LEU A 150 -2.79 10.90 8.42
N ASN A 151 -1.71 11.49 8.90
CA ASN A 151 -1.44 12.91 8.71
C ASN A 151 -0.57 13.14 7.48
N ARG A 152 -0.94 14.14 6.68
CA ARG A 152 -0.10 14.67 5.62
C ARG A 152 0.99 15.57 6.21
N VAL A 153 2.23 15.34 5.81
CA VAL A 153 3.40 16.12 6.23
C VAL A 153 4.04 16.69 4.97
N GLU A 154 4.21 18.00 4.93
CA GLU A 154 4.88 18.68 3.80
C GLU A 154 6.35 18.27 3.73
N THR A 155 6.83 18.03 2.52
CA THR A 155 8.22 17.64 2.23
C THR A 155 8.72 18.36 0.99
N ASP A 156 10.01 18.57 0.90
CA ASP A 156 10.64 19.18 -0.28
C ASP A 156 10.79 18.20 -1.44
N GLU A 157 10.95 16.90 -1.14
CA GLU A 157 11.19 15.84 -2.12
C GLU A 157 10.57 14.52 -1.63
N ALA A 158 10.11 13.70 -2.59
CA ALA A 158 9.73 12.31 -2.40
C ALA A 158 10.23 11.47 -3.57
N GLU A 159 10.40 10.15 -3.38
CA GLU A 159 11.09 9.29 -4.34
C GLU A 159 10.28 8.05 -4.75
N MET A 160 10.79 7.34 -5.74
CA MET A 160 10.21 6.11 -6.25
C MET A 160 9.79 5.15 -5.13
N GLY A 161 8.55 4.68 -5.20
CA GLY A 161 7.93 3.81 -4.22
C GLY A 161 7.03 4.53 -3.23
N ASP A 162 7.26 5.82 -2.98
CA ASP A 162 6.45 6.61 -2.05
C ASP A 162 5.01 6.80 -2.54
N ILE A 163 4.07 6.69 -1.61
CA ILE A 163 2.70 7.19 -1.79
C ILE A 163 2.68 8.62 -1.27
N ILE A 164 2.39 9.55 -2.17
CA ILE A 164 2.43 10.98 -1.86
C ILE A 164 1.13 11.68 -2.26
N ALA A 165 0.97 12.88 -1.75
CA ALA A 165 0.03 13.85 -2.25
C ALA A 165 0.76 15.08 -2.77
N PHE A 166 0.22 15.74 -3.79
CA PHE A 166 0.71 17.05 -4.20
C PHE A 166 -0.44 18.01 -4.54
N ALA A 167 -0.15 19.31 -4.50
CA ALA A 167 -1.08 20.37 -4.81
C ALA A 167 -0.45 21.38 -5.77
N GLY A 168 -1.28 22.30 -6.30
CA GLY A 168 -0.86 23.38 -7.19
C GLY A 168 -1.23 23.18 -8.65
N ILE A 169 -1.99 22.11 -8.98
CA ILE A 169 -2.50 21.84 -10.33
C ILE A 169 -4.02 21.62 -10.23
N ASP A 170 -4.81 22.66 -10.47
CA ASP A 170 -6.26 22.64 -10.24
C ASP A 170 -7.04 21.80 -11.24
N ASP A 171 -6.51 21.62 -12.45
CA ASP A 171 -7.14 20.89 -13.54
C ASP A 171 -6.69 19.39 -13.62
N ILE A 172 -5.98 18.88 -12.59
CA ILE A 172 -5.54 17.49 -12.51
C ILE A 172 -6.73 16.54 -12.33
N ASN A 173 -6.67 15.36 -12.96
CA ASN A 173 -7.70 14.33 -12.89
C ASN A 173 -7.13 12.95 -12.55
N ILE A 174 -8.00 12.07 -12.06
CA ILE A 174 -7.65 10.66 -11.80
C ILE A 174 -7.28 9.97 -13.13
N GLY A 175 -6.24 9.17 -13.11
CA GLY A 175 -5.71 8.43 -14.27
C GLY A 175 -4.69 9.22 -15.08
N GLU A 176 -4.51 10.52 -14.81
CA GLU A 176 -3.43 11.28 -15.46
C GLU A 176 -2.07 10.90 -14.91
N THR A 177 -1.07 10.94 -15.79
CA THR A 177 0.34 10.71 -15.44
C THR A 177 1.06 12.04 -15.33
N VAL A 178 1.83 12.21 -14.26
CA VAL A 178 2.75 13.33 -14.06
C VAL A 178 4.17 12.85 -14.36
N ALA A 179 4.88 13.53 -15.25
CA ALA A 179 6.21 13.15 -15.70
C ALA A 179 7.11 14.39 -15.87
N ASP A 180 8.43 14.18 -16.00
CA ASP A 180 9.38 15.22 -16.40
C ASP A 180 9.25 15.57 -17.88
#